data_6911d345b5c0c3749bf121edc2e489ca
#
_entry.id   6911d345b5c0c3749bf121edc2e489ca
#
_cell.length_a   1.000
_cell.length_b   1.000
_cell.length_c   1.000
_cell.angle_alpha   90.00
_cell.angle_beta   90.00
_cell.angle_gamma   90.00
#
_symmetry.space_group_name_H-M   'P 1'
#
loop_
_entity.id
_entity.type
_entity.pdbx_description
1 polymer ?
#
loop_
_entity_poly.entity_id
_entity_poly.type
_entity_poly.pdbx_seq_one_letter_code
_entity_poly.pdbx_strand_id
1 'polypeptide(L)'
;MNQSKQKGTSTASTSQIVSDINEMFERYGPTFVDLATGKRSDMDALLEFYGAPLRFIGPTFHMVMKDNAAILGPAGMGGEIDRLRQANFAASNLDRCDINVLNDRAALVDALWLRRDAKGALMERFAVIYLVALTAEGWRITSAVNTVEGSLTGKGNNQTSKD
;
A
#
# COMPACT_ATOMS: atom_id res chain seq x y z
N MET A 1 18.08 -47.62 -9.95
CA MET A 1 17.46 -46.49 -10.71
C MET A 1 16.47 -45.77 -9.81
N ASN A 2 16.91 -44.67 -9.22
CA ASN A 2 16.10 -43.91 -8.29
C ASN A 2 15.67 -42.62 -9.03
N GLN A 3 14.42 -42.56 -9.47
CA GLN A 3 13.83 -41.36 -10.04
C GLN A 3 13.37 -40.44 -8.88
N SER A 4 14.16 -39.42 -8.59
CA SER A 4 13.79 -38.34 -7.72
C SER A 4 12.61 -37.57 -8.38
N LYS A 5 11.40 -37.72 -7.84
CA LYS A 5 10.27 -36.85 -8.18
C LYS A 5 10.61 -35.42 -7.75
N GLN A 6 11.00 -34.58 -8.69
CA GLN A 6 10.98 -33.14 -8.50
C GLN A 6 9.52 -32.73 -8.21
N LYS A 7 9.30 -32.30 -6.99
CA LYS A 7 8.07 -31.61 -6.59
C LYS A 7 8.09 -30.23 -7.31
N GLY A 8 7.39 -30.16 -8.42
CA GLY A 8 7.17 -28.90 -9.11
C GLY A 8 6.47 -27.93 -8.16
N THR A 9 7.14 -26.88 -7.75
CA THR A 9 6.52 -25.72 -7.12
C THR A 9 5.63 -25.08 -8.20
N SER A 10 4.31 -25.24 -8.04
CA SER A 10 3.34 -24.57 -8.90
C SER A 10 3.52 -23.06 -8.68
N THR A 11 4.02 -22.36 -9.68
CA THR A 11 4.05 -20.89 -9.71
C THR A 11 2.59 -20.38 -9.77
N ALA A 12 2.24 -19.43 -8.91
CA ALA A 12 0.93 -18.82 -8.93
C ALA A 12 0.70 -18.14 -10.30
N SER A 13 -0.51 -18.25 -10.84
CA SER A 13 -0.86 -17.53 -12.08
C SER A 13 -0.95 -16.03 -11.84
N THR A 14 -0.75 -15.23 -12.88
CA THR A 14 -0.91 -13.78 -12.82
C THR A 14 -2.29 -13.38 -12.25
N SER A 15 -3.35 -14.07 -12.66
CA SER A 15 -4.71 -13.83 -12.15
C SER A 15 -4.84 -14.14 -10.65
N GLN A 16 -4.16 -15.18 -10.15
CA GLN A 16 -4.14 -15.48 -8.73
C GLN A 16 -3.40 -14.42 -7.92
N ILE A 17 -2.27 -13.94 -8.42
CA ILE A 17 -1.50 -12.86 -7.80
C ILE A 17 -2.34 -11.57 -7.70
N VAL A 18 -3.04 -11.21 -8.78
CA VAL A 18 -3.94 -10.05 -8.79
C VAL A 18 -5.06 -10.22 -7.76
N SER A 19 -5.67 -11.42 -7.67
CA SER A 19 -6.70 -11.71 -6.67
C SER A 19 -6.18 -11.55 -5.25
N ASP A 20 -5.04 -12.16 -4.94
CA ASP A 20 -4.43 -12.13 -3.60
C ASP A 20 -4.11 -10.68 -3.15
N ILE A 21 -3.59 -9.87 -4.08
CA ILE A 21 -3.25 -8.47 -3.80
C ILE A 21 -4.52 -7.62 -3.62
N ASN A 22 -5.56 -7.82 -4.45
CA ASN A 22 -6.85 -7.15 -4.27
C ASN A 22 -7.44 -7.47 -2.89
N GLU A 23 -7.49 -8.73 -2.49
CA GLU A 23 -7.97 -9.14 -1.17
C GLU A 23 -7.17 -8.50 -0.03
N MET A 24 -5.85 -8.34 -0.22
CA MET A 24 -5.02 -7.62 0.74
C MET A 24 -5.46 -6.15 0.88
N PHE A 25 -5.69 -5.44 -0.23
CA PHE A 25 -6.10 -4.03 -0.20
C PHE A 25 -7.54 -3.84 0.29
N GLU A 26 -8.45 -4.79 0.01
CA GLU A 26 -9.82 -4.81 0.57
C GLU A 26 -9.82 -4.89 2.10
N ARG A 27 -8.86 -5.59 2.71
CA ARG A 27 -8.69 -5.66 4.17
C ARG A 27 -7.90 -4.47 4.71
N TYR A 28 -6.92 -3.97 3.96
CA TYR A 28 -6.07 -2.87 4.38
C TYR A 28 -6.87 -1.58 4.62
N GLY A 29 -7.72 -1.19 3.69
CA GLY A 29 -8.50 0.04 3.79
C GLY A 29 -9.32 0.16 5.08
N PRO A 30 -10.22 -0.79 5.39
CA PRO A 30 -10.99 -0.80 6.64
C PRO A 30 -10.11 -0.86 7.89
N THR A 31 -9.06 -1.69 7.90
CA THR A 31 -8.14 -1.79 9.05
C THR A 31 -7.47 -0.44 9.33
N PHE A 32 -6.97 0.23 8.29
CA PHE A 32 -6.36 1.55 8.41
C PHE A 32 -7.36 2.60 8.94
N VAL A 33 -8.59 2.61 8.41
CA VAL A 33 -9.66 3.53 8.85
C VAL A 33 -10.01 3.29 10.32
N ASP A 34 -10.17 2.04 10.74
CA ASP A 34 -10.52 1.72 12.12
C ASP A 34 -9.40 2.14 13.10
N LEU A 35 -8.13 1.98 12.72
CA LEU A 35 -7.01 2.49 13.50
C LEU A 35 -6.99 4.02 13.52
N ALA A 36 -7.14 4.68 12.39
CA ALA A 36 -7.09 6.13 12.28
C ALA A 36 -8.28 6.84 12.94
N THR A 37 -9.42 6.17 13.08
CA THR A 37 -10.60 6.69 13.79
C THR A 37 -10.65 6.29 15.27
N GLY A 38 -9.70 5.45 15.73
CA GLY A 38 -9.67 4.96 17.10
C GLY A 38 -10.68 3.87 17.44
N LYS A 39 -11.39 3.32 16.43
CA LYS A 39 -12.25 2.14 16.61
C LYS A 39 -11.44 0.88 16.93
N ARG A 40 -10.20 0.86 16.51
CA ARG A 40 -9.23 -0.19 16.74
C ARG A 40 -7.96 0.41 17.36
N SER A 41 -7.29 -0.30 18.28
CA SER A 41 -6.10 0.18 18.97
C SER A 41 -4.85 -0.65 18.73
N ASP A 42 -4.97 -1.88 18.22
CA ASP A 42 -3.85 -2.79 17.96
C ASP A 42 -3.13 -2.40 16.67
N MET A 43 -2.15 -1.53 16.79
CA MET A 43 -1.33 -1.06 15.66
C MET A 43 -0.62 -2.18 14.92
N ASP A 44 -0.34 -3.31 15.58
CA ASP A 44 0.28 -4.51 14.98
C ASP A 44 -0.51 -5.07 13.79
N ALA A 45 -1.81 -4.79 13.71
CA ALA A 45 -2.62 -5.15 12.55
C ALA A 45 -2.09 -4.58 11.23
N LEU A 46 -1.35 -3.47 11.24
CA LEU A 46 -0.71 -2.92 10.05
C LEU A 46 0.41 -3.83 9.49
N LEU A 47 1.01 -4.68 10.33
CA LEU A 47 2.05 -5.62 9.91
C LEU A 47 1.52 -6.77 9.04
N GLU A 48 0.20 -6.94 8.95
CA GLU A 48 -0.41 -7.82 7.94
C GLU A 48 -0.26 -7.28 6.52
N PHE A 49 0.01 -5.97 6.37
CA PHE A 49 0.07 -5.28 5.08
C PHE A 49 1.45 -4.73 4.75
N TYR A 50 2.23 -4.36 5.76
CA TYR A 50 3.56 -3.78 5.58
C TYR A 50 4.67 -4.76 5.96
N GLY A 51 5.73 -4.78 5.16
CA GLY A 51 6.93 -5.59 5.38
C GLY A 51 8.17 -4.72 5.55
N ALA A 52 8.94 -4.99 6.62
CA ALA A 52 10.22 -4.33 6.83
C ALA A 52 11.33 -4.95 5.94
N PRO A 53 12.29 -4.14 5.47
CA PRO A 53 12.36 -2.70 5.55
C PRO A 53 11.33 -2.05 4.62
N LEU A 54 10.55 -1.10 5.15
CA LEU A 54 9.58 -0.33 4.38
C LEU A 54 10.19 1.01 3.97
N ARG A 55 10.06 1.36 2.69
CA ARG A 55 10.46 2.66 2.15
C ARG A 55 9.23 3.51 1.85
N PHE A 56 9.27 4.75 2.30
CA PHE A 56 8.25 5.74 1.96
C PHE A 56 8.92 6.95 1.32
N ILE A 57 8.55 7.26 0.08
CA ILE A 57 9.17 8.32 -0.71
C ILE A 57 8.09 9.32 -1.11
N GLY A 58 8.23 10.54 -0.65
CA GLY A 58 7.41 11.67 -1.06
C GLY A 58 8.21 12.70 -1.84
N PRO A 59 7.58 13.79 -2.30
CA PRO A 59 8.26 14.81 -3.09
C PRO A 59 9.42 15.50 -2.36
N THR A 60 9.36 15.53 -1.02
CA THR A 60 10.31 16.26 -0.17
C THR A 60 10.97 15.39 0.89
N PHE A 61 10.67 14.10 0.93
CA PHE A 61 11.21 13.19 1.95
C PHE A 61 11.46 11.78 1.41
N HIS A 62 12.40 11.09 2.04
CA HIS A 62 12.64 9.67 1.86
C HIS A 62 12.88 9.04 3.24
N MET A 63 11.95 8.20 3.67
CA MET A 63 12.03 7.48 4.93
C MET A 63 12.30 6.00 4.70
N VAL A 64 13.11 5.41 5.57
CA VAL A 64 13.34 3.96 5.62
C VAL A 64 13.01 3.48 7.03
N MET A 65 11.96 2.70 7.14
CA MET A 65 11.56 2.04 8.38
C MET A 65 12.17 0.64 8.37
N LYS A 66 13.26 0.47 9.09
CA LYS A 66 14.14 -0.71 9.00
C LYS A 66 13.54 -1.99 9.58
N ASP A 67 12.60 -1.85 10.51
CA ASP A 67 11.98 -2.96 11.25
C ASP A 67 10.51 -2.64 11.60
N ASN A 68 9.78 -3.61 12.14
CA ASN A 68 8.39 -3.47 12.52
C ASN A 68 8.15 -2.35 13.55
N ALA A 69 9.06 -2.18 14.50
CA ALA A 69 8.96 -1.11 15.50
C ALA A 69 9.05 0.28 14.83
N ALA A 70 9.90 0.43 13.83
CA ALA A 70 10.01 1.67 13.07
C ALA A 70 8.77 1.92 12.20
N ILE A 71 8.17 0.87 11.62
CA ILE A 71 6.91 0.98 10.86
C ILE A 71 5.78 1.49 11.76
N LEU A 72 5.63 0.92 12.94
CA LEU A 72 4.55 1.25 13.88
C LEU A 72 4.82 2.51 14.70
N GLY A 73 6.05 2.98 14.73
CA GLY A 73 6.49 4.11 15.55
C GLY A 73 6.01 5.48 15.06
N PRO A 74 6.32 6.54 15.84
CA PRO A 74 5.85 7.90 15.56
C PRO A 74 6.46 8.52 14.30
N ALA A 75 7.60 8.04 13.83
CA ALA A 75 8.19 8.45 12.56
C ALA A 75 7.68 7.62 11.36
N GLY A 76 6.88 6.59 11.59
CA GLY A 76 6.28 5.72 10.59
C GLY A 76 4.75 5.86 10.53
N MET A 77 4.08 4.72 10.37
CA MET A 77 2.61 4.67 10.25
C MET A 77 1.89 5.11 11.52
N GLY A 78 2.51 4.94 12.71
CA GLY A 78 1.95 5.45 13.96
C GLY A 78 1.77 6.96 13.94
N GLY A 79 2.77 7.70 13.46
CA GLY A 79 2.67 9.15 13.30
C GLY A 79 1.64 9.59 12.28
N GLU A 80 1.48 8.85 11.17
CA GLU A 80 0.44 9.12 10.17
C GLU A 80 -0.98 8.89 10.76
N ILE A 81 -1.18 7.82 11.50
CA ILE A 81 -2.44 7.55 12.21
C ILE A 81 -2.78 8.68 13.18
N ASP A 82 -1.81 9.14 13.97
CA ASP A 82 -2.00 10.23 14.92
C ASP A 82 -2.31 11.56 14.20
N ARG A 83 -1.62 11.85 13.11
CA ARG A 83 -1.91 13.03 12.27
C ARG A 83 -3.34 13.04 11.76
N LEU A 84 -3.82 11.91 11.26
CA LEU A 84 -5.18 11.78 10.75
C LEU A 84 -6.23 11.92 11.84
N ARG A 85 -6.00 11.36 13.03
CA ARG A 85 -6.89 11.55 14.19
C ARG A 85 -7.04 13.03 14.55
N GLN A 86 -5.92 13.76 14.61
CA GLN A 86 -5.93 15.20 14.91
C GLN A 86 -6.64 16.02 13.84
N ALA A 87 -6.64 15.55 12.60
CA ALA A 87 -7.33 16.21 11.47
C ALA A 87 -8.80 15.82 11.31
N ASN A 88 -9.41 15.13 12.28
CA ASN A 88 -10.80 14.65 12.22
C ASN A 88 -11.08 13.71 11.04
N PHE A 89 -10.12 12.90 10.66
CA PHE A 89 -10.29 11.89 9.63
C PHE A 89 -11.39 10.88 9.99
N ALA A 90 -12.19 10.48 9.00
CA ALA A 90 -13.29 9.55 9.21
C ALA A 90 -13.37 8.42 8.18
N ALA A 91 -12.90 8.64 6.95
CA ALA A 91 -12.99 7.64 5.90
C ALA A 91 -11.84 7.72 4.89
N SER A 92 -11.51 6.57 4.31
CA SER A 92 -10.61 6.46 3.17
C SER A 92 -11.18 5.46 2.18
N ASN A 93 -11.39 5.89 0.95
CA ASN A 93 -11.88 5.04 -0.13
C ASN A 93 -10.79 4.85 -1.18
N LEU A 94 -10.61 3.61 -1.62
CA LEU A 94 -9.74 3.28 -2.74
C LEU A 94 -10.50 3.56 -4.05
N ASP A 95 -10.16 4.67 -4.70
CA ASP A 95 -10.82 5.14 -5.94
C ASP A 95 -10.20 4.50 -7.19
N ARG A 96 -8.90 4.18 -7.13
CA ARG A 96 -8.17 3.45 -8.17
C ARG A 96 -7.24 2.43 -7.54
N CYS A 97 -7.17 1.24 -8.14
CA CYS A 97 -6.26 0.18 -7.76
C CYS A 97 -5.87 -0.62 -9.01
N ASP A 98 -4.81 -0.19 -9.68
CA ASP A 98 -4.31 -0.85 -10.88
C ASP A 98 -3.09 -1.70 -10.49
N ILE A 99 -3.22 -3.02 -10.62
CA ILE A 99 -2.19 -3.99 -10.25
C ILE A 99 -1.42 -4.42 -11.51
N ASN A 100 -0.11 -4.19 -11.50
CA ASN A 100 0.81 -4.62 -12.54
C ASN A 100 1.77 -5.66 -11.97
N VAL A 101 1.55 -6.93 -12.30
CA VAL A 101 2.39 -8.04 -11.88
C VAL A 101 3.72 -8.00 -12.61
N LEU A 102 4.81 -7.92 -11.86
CA LEU A 102 6.18 -7.87 -12.40
C LEU A 102 6.79 -9.26 -12.55
N ASN A 103 6.51 -10.14 -11.60
CA ASN A 103 6.91 -11.54 -11.56
C ASN A 103 6.13 -12.27 -10.45
N ASP A 104 6.42 -13.55 -10.24
CA ASP A 104 5.73 -14.41 -9.25
C ASP A 104 5.83 -13.92 -7.79
N ARG A 105 6.66 -12.92 -7.51
CA ARG A 105 6.96 -12.42 -6.16
C ARG A 105 6.83 -10.93 -5.99
N ALA A 106 6.47 -10.20 -7.04
CA ALA A 106 6.41 -8.73 -6.98
C ALA A 106 5.36 -8.16 -7.92
N ALA A 107 4.69 -7.12 -7.47
CA ALA A 107 3.77 -6.31 -8.27
C ALA A 107 3.89 -4.82 -7.91
N LEU A 108 3.60 -3.97 -8.87
CA LEU A 108 3.32 -2.56 -8.62
C LEU A 108 1.81 -2.35 -8.53
N VAL A 109 1.39 -1.56 -7.56
CA VAL A 109 -0.02 -1.17 -7.39
C VAL A 109 -0.11 0.35 -7.46
N ASP A 110 -0.74 0.85 -8.51
CA ASP A 110 -1.05 2.28 -8.68
C ASP A 110 -2.41 2.54 -8.02
N ALA A 111 -2.39 3.25 -6.91
CA ALA A 111 -3.56 3.47 -6.08
C ALA A 111 -3.86 4.96 -5.91
N LEU A 112 -5.16 5.28 -5.87
CA LEU A 112 -5.66 6.58 -5.48
C LEU A 112 -6.62 6.42 -4.31
N TRP A 113 -6.28 7.02 -3.18
CA TRP A 113 -7.11 7.06 -1.99
C TRP A 113 -7.78 8.42 -1.84
N LEU A 114 -9.07 8.42 -1.56
CA LEU A 114 -9.83 9.62 -1.23
C LEU A 114 -10.10 9.60 0.28
N ARG A 115 -9.48 10.54 1.00
CA ARG A 115 -9.64 10.68 2.45
C ARG A 115 -10.64 11.78 2.77
N ARG A 116 -11.54 11.49 3.72
CA ARG A 116 -12.62 12.40 4.11
C ARG A 116 -12.66 12.61 5.61
N ASP A 117 -13.13 13.78 6.02
CA ASP A 117 -13.38 14.10 7.42
C ASP A 117 -14.77 13.58 7.89
N ALA A 118 -15.07 13.80 9.17
CA ALA A 118 -16.32 13.38 9.78
C ALA A 118 -17.57 14.07 9.20
N LYS A 119 -17.40 15.17 8.47
CA LYS A 119 -18.48 15.88 7.75
C LYS A 119 -18.63 15.40 6.31
N GLY A 120 -17.79 14.45 5.87
CA GLY A 120 -17.77 13.93 4.51
C GLY A 120 -16.98 14.79 3.51
N ALA A 121 -16.36 15.89 3.96
CA ALA A 121 -15.55 16.74 3.09
C ALA A 121 -14.26 16.03 2.69
N LEU A 122 -13.84 16.22 1.44
CA LEU A 122 -12.58 15.70 0.94
C LEU A 122 -11.41 16.43 1.63
N MET A 123 -10.61 15.69 2.39
CA MET A 123 -9.41 16.19 3.05
C MET A 123 -8.19 16.08 2.14
N GLU A 124 -8.07 14.94 1.46
CA GLU A 124 -6.84 14.57 0.79
C GLU A 124 -7.11 13.59 -0.35
N ARG A 125 -6.45 13.81 -1.47
CA ARG A 125 -6.30 12.85 -2.56
C ARG A 125 -4.87 12.31 -2.47
N PHE A 126 -4.75 11.04 -2.14
CA PHE A 126 -3.45 10.41 -1.90
C PHE A 126 -3.15 9.43 -3.02
N ALA A 127 -2.42 9.91 -4.03
CA ALA A 127 -1.95 9.08 -5.12
C ALA A 127 -0.61 8.45 -4.75
N VAL A 128 -0.50 7.13 -4.90
CA VAL A 128 0.66 6.37 -4.44
C VAL A 128 0.88 5.14 -5.30
N ILE A 129 2.14 4.85 -5.60
CA ILE A 129 2.57 3.58 -6.17
C ILE A 129 3.17 2.75 -5.04
N TYR A 130 2.59 1.57 -4.82
CA TYR A 130 3.14 0.58 -3.92
C TYR A 130 3.97 -0.45 -4.68
N LEU A 131 5.13 -0.82 -4.13
CA LEU A 131 5.78 -2.08 -4.45
C LEU A 131 5.33 -3.11 -3.43
N VAL A 132 4.64 -4.14 -3.92
CA VAL A 132 4.15 -5.26 -3.11
C VAL A 132 5.00 -6.48 -3.43
N ALA A 133 5.49 -7.15 -2.40
CA ALA A 133 6.35 -8.30 -2.52
C ALA A 133 5.81 -9.51 -1.74
N LEU A 134 6.01 -10.71 -2.28
CA LEU A 134 5.69 -11.95 -1.58
C LEU A 134 6.81 -12.31 -0.62
N THR A 135 6.52 -12.17 0.67
CA THR A 135 7.41 -12.54 1.79
C THR A 135 7.07 -13.92 2.34
N ALA A 136 7.79 -14.35 3.37
CA ALA A 136 7.47 -15.60 4.08
C ALA A 136 6.10 -15.54 4.77
N GLU A 137 5.62 -14.34 5.13
CA GLU A 137 4.32 -14.13 5.77
C GLU A 137 3.19 -13.76 4.80
N GLY A 138 3.45 -13.84 3.49
CA GLY A 138 2.50 -13.46 2.44
C GLY A 138 2.85 -12.13 1.76
N TRP A 139 1.91 -11.59 0.99
CA TRP A 139 2.07 -10.33 0.29
C TRP A 139 2.19 -9.16 1.26
N ARG A 140 3.19 -8.30 1.05
CA ARG A 140 3.45 -7.12 1.89
C ARG A 140 3.85 -5.92 1.04
N ILE A 141 3.39 -4.75 1.42
CA ILE A 141 3.88 -3.47 0.91
C ILE A 141 5.28 -3.25 1.46
N THR A 142 6.27 -3.12 0.59
CA THR A 142 7.68 -2.89 0.95
C THR A 142 8.18 -1.52 0.53
N SER A 143 7.45 -0.85 -0.37
CA SER A 143 7.72 0.54 -0.72
C SER A 143 6.41 1.25 -1.08
N ALA A 144 6.34 2.54 -0.76
CA ALA A 144 5.27 3.43 -1.15
C ALA A 144 5.88 4.73 -1.69
N VAL A 145 5.49 5.14 -2.88
CA VAL A 145 5.97 6.35 -3.53
C VAL A 145 4.77 7.25 -3.83
N ASN A 146 4.71 8.42 -3.17
CA ASN A 146 3.70 9.41 -3.50
C ASN A 146 3.91 9.93 -4.92
N THR A 147 2.85 9.93 -5.71
CA THR A 147 2.89 10.41 -7.07
C THR A 147 2.01 11.65 -7.23
N VAL A 148 2.25 12.41 -8.30
CA VAL A 148 1.25 13.33 -8.80
C VAL A 148 0.09 12.51 -9.39
N GLU A 149 -1.12 13.05 -9.37
CA GLU A 149 -2.27 12.35 -9.94
C GLU A 149 -2.04 11.99 -11.41
N GLY A 150 -1.85 10.72 -11.65
CA GLY A 150 -1.61 10.15 -12.97
C GLY A 150 -1.35 8.67 -12.81
N SER A 151 -1.83 7.85 -13.73
CA SER A 151 -1.60 6.42 -13.67
C SER A 151 -0.28 6.08 -14.38
N LEU A 152 0.41 5.02 -13.92
CA LEU A 152 1.55 4.42 -14.63
C LEU A 152 1.20 4.01 -16.07
N THR A 153 -0.08 3.87 -16.40
CA THR A 153 -0.57 3.50 -17.73
C THR A 153 -0.61 4.64 -18.74
N GLY A 154 0.04 5.76 -18.45
CA GLY A 154 0.38 6.77 -19.46
C GLY A 154 -0.67 7.82 -19.79
N LYS A 155 -1.72 7.96 -18.99
CA LYS A 155 -2.71 9.04 -19.19
C LYS A 155 -2.40 10.34 -18.43
N GLY A 156 -1.28 10.42 -17.73
CA GLY A 156 -1.00 11.52 -16.80
C GLY A 156 0.12 12.49 -17.16
N ASN A 157 1.05 12.16 -18.05
CA ASN A 157 2.29 12.95 -18.20
C ASN A 157 2.56 13.55 -19.58
N ASN A 158 1.54 13.71 -20.43
CA ASN A 158 1.69 14.47 -21.69
C ASN A 158 1.01 15.84 -21.60
N GLN A 159 1.35 16.64 -20.59
CA GLN A 159 1.27 18.08 -20.75
C GLN A 159 2.66 18.59 -21.18
N THR A 160 2.94 18.45 -22.46
CA THR A 160 3.89 19.33 -23.10
C THR A 160 3.29 20.73 -23.01
N SER A 161 3.89 21.59 -22.21
CA SER A 161 3.71 23.04 -22.32
C SER A 161 3.92 23.42 -23.77
N LYS A 162 2.85 23.86 -24.41
CA LYS A 162 2.96 24.66 -25.63
C LYS A 162 3.11 26.09 -25.15
N ASP A 163 4.29 26.65 -25.39
CA ASP A 163 4.55 28.07 -25.42
C ASP A 163 3.63 28.78 -26.40
#